data_9589b0f223ccd883686e21a5a7533c43
#
_entry.id   9589b0f223ccd883686e21a5a7533c43
#
_cell.length_a   1.000
_cell.length_b   1.000
_cell.length_c   1.000
_cell.angle_alpha   90.00
_cell.angle_beta   90.00
_cell.angle_gamma   90.00
#
_symmetry.space_group_name_H-M   'P 1'
#
loop_
_entity.id
_entity.type
_entity.pdbx_description
1 polymer ?
#
loop_
_entity_poly.entity_id
_entity_poly.type
_entity_poly.pdbx_seq_one_letter_code
_entity_poly.pdbx_strand_id
1 'polypeptide(L)'
;MPDIFNSILNGTTGLGTFLICIISSVIFGILISIVYILTHRKESYSQNYVMSIIMLPGIVSLIILLINDTSKALGLAGAFSLVRFRSVPGDPKDIAYIFFSMAVGVSCGLGYIAFAVIFIIILSAFILVLNTIKYGAPKTSSMTLKITVPENLNYQGLFDNVLNAN
;
A
#
# COMPACT_ATOMS: atom_id res chain seq x y z
N MET A 1 -2.24 -25.82 -21.36
CA MET A 1 -1.56 -24.89 -20.41
C MET A 1 -2.11 -25.21 -19.03
N PRO A 2 -1.28 -25.33 -18.01
CA PRO A 2 -1.74 -25.81 -16.72
C PRO A 2 -2.83 -24.90 -16.15
N ASP A 3 -3.81 -25.51 -15.47
CA ASP A 3 -5.00 -24.89 -14.87
C ASP A 3 -4.69 -23.90 -13.75
N ILE A 4 -3.41 -23.62 -13.50
CA ILE A 4 -2.89 -22.70 -12.47
C ILE A 4 -3.34 -21.26 -12.71
N PHE A 5 -3.60 -20.89 -13.97
CA PHE A 5 -4.05 -19.53 -14.33
C PHE A 5 -5.57 -19.38 -14.37
N ASN A 6 -6.30 -20.46 -14.18
CA ASN A 6 -7.75 -20.39 -14.09
C ASN A 6 -8.15 -19.93 -12.68
N SER A 7 -9.30 -19.27 -12.57
CA SER A 7 -9.85 -18.92 -11.26
C SER A 7 -10.16 -20.20 -10.46
N ILE A 8 -9.76 -20.23 -9.22
CA ILE A 8 -10.08 -21.32 -8.29
C ILE A 8 -11.58 -21.35 -7.97
N LEU A 9 -12.30 -20.27 -8.26
CA LEU A 9 -13.74 -20.12 -8.08
C LEU A 9 -14.55 -20.76 -9.23
N ASN A 10 -14.42 -22.06 -9.42
CA ASN A 10 -15.16 -22.82 -10.45
C ASN A 10 -16.68 -22.91 -10.15
N GLY A 11 -17.36 -21.75 -10.03
CA GLY A 11 -18.81 -21.66 -9.93
C GLY A 11 -19.43 -22.03 -8.57
N THR A 12 -18.68 -22.58 -7.63
CA THR A 12 -19.11 -22.88 -6.26
C THR A 12 -18.13 -22.33 -5.25
N THR A 13 -18.48 -21.27 -4.57
CA THR A 13 -17.73 -20.76 -3.41
C THR A 13 -17.90 -21.72 -2.23
N GLY A 14 -17.14 -22.79 -2.22
CA GLY A 14 -17.02 -23.65 -1.05
C GLY A 14 -16.28 -22.93 0.08
N LEU A 15 -16.60 -23.26 1.33
CA LEU A 15 -15.96 -22.66 2.50
C LEU A 15 -14.41 -22.80 2.46
N GLY A 16 -13.91 -23.91 1.89
CA GLY A 16 -12.48 -24.14 1.71
C GLY A 16 -11.84 -23.14 0.73
N THR A 17 -12.45 -22.92 -0.43
CA THR A 17 -11.95 -21.96 -1.43
C THR A 17 -11.98 -20.53 -0.90
N PHE A 18 -13.03 -20.17 -0.16
CA PHE A 18 -13.17 -18.89 0.52
C PHE A 18 -12.01 -18.65 1.50
N LEU A 19 -11.70 -19.61 2.35
CA LEU A 19 -10.59 -19.52 3.31
C LEU A 19 -9.23 -19.41 2.60
N ILE A 20 -9.01 -20.18 1.55
CA ILE A 20 -7.77 -20.13 0.78
C ILE A 20 -7.56 -18.74 0.19
N CYS A 21 -8.57 -18.12 -0.41
CA CYS A 21 -8.47 -16.77 -0.98
C CYS A 21 -8.16 -15.72 0.07
N ILE A 22 -8.78 -15.78 1.26
CA ILE A 22 -8.52 -14.80 2.32
C ILE A 22 -7.12 -15.01 2.92
N ILE A 23 -6.75 -16.25 3.24
CA ILE A 23 -5.44 -16.54 3.83
C ILE A 23 -4.33 -16.13 2.86
N SER A 24 -4.46 -16.46 1.58
CA SER A 24 -3.46 -16.06 0.56
C SER A 24 -3.36 -14.54 0.43
N SER A 25 -4.48 -13.81 0.48
CA SER A 25 -4.46 -12.35 0.38
C SER A 25 -3.76 -11.69 1.59
N VAL A 26 -3.94 -12.22 2.80
CA VAL A 26 -3.24 -11.72 3.99
C VAL A 26 -1.73 -12.02 3.92
N ILE A 27 -1.36 -13.23 3.47
CA ILE A 27 0.06 -13.59 3.27
C ILE A 27 0.70 -12.64 2.26
N PHE A 28 0.02 -12.32 1.16
CA PHE A 28 0.50 -11.36 0.16
C PHE A 28 0.58 -9.93 0.73
N GLY A 29 -0.34 -9.53 1.60
CA GLY A 29 -0.25 -8.28 2.34
C GLY A 29 1.03 -8.19 3.19
N ILE A 30 1.41 -9.30 3.86
CA ILE A 30 2.66 -9.37 4.61
C ILE A 30 3.88 -9.23 3.68
N LEU A 31 3.88 -9.88 2.51
CA LEU A 31 4.96 -9.75 1.54
C LEU A 31 5.12 -8.29 1.05
N ILE A 32 4.01 -7.62 0.72
CA ILE A 32 4.02 -6.21 0.32
C ILE A 32 4.55 -5.33 1.46
N SER A 33 4.14 -5.61 2.69
CA SER A 33 4.62 -4.90 3.88
C SER A 33 6.13 -5.02 4.06
N ILE A 34 6.70 -6.20 3.82
CA ILE A 34 8.16 -6.40 3.88
C ILE A 34 8.85 -5.53 2.83
N VAL A 35 8.34 -5.50 1.60
CA VAL A 35 8.89 -4.64 0.53
C VAL A 35 8.81 -3.18 0.91
N TYR A 36 7.69 -2.74 1.52
CA TYR A 36 7.52 -1.38 2.03
C TYR A 36 8.59 -1.04 3.08
N ILE A 37 8.77 -1.88 4.10
CA ILE A 37 9.77 -1.68 5.16
C ILE A 37 11.19 -1.61 4.58
N LEU A 38 11.52 -2.48 3.63
CA LEU A 38 12.84 -2.47 2.97
C LEU A 38 13.09 -1.19 2.18
N THR A 39 12.05 -0.65 1.56
CA THR A 39 12.12 0.58 0.76
C THR A 39 12.23 1.84 1.64
N HIS A 40 11.54 1.86 2.79
CA HIS A 40 11.50 3.01 3.72
C HIS A 40 12.47 2.87 4.90
N ARG A 41 13.45 1.99 4.83
CA ARG A 41 14.38 1.69 5.94
C ARG A 41 15.16 2.91 6.46
N LYS A 42 15.25 4.00 5.68
CA LYS A 42 15.95 5.25 6.04
C LYS A 42 15.00 6.36 6.50
N GLU A 43 13.71 6.18 6.36
CA GLU A 43 12.67 7.14 6.72
C GLU A 43 11.87 6.59 7.90
N SER A 44 11.34 7.48 8.76
CA SER A 44 10.44 7.03 9.84
C SER A 44 9.12 6.57 9.25
N TYR A 45 8.86 5.26 9.28
CA TYR A 45 7.57 4.72 8.87
C TYR A 45 6.63 4.54 10.07
N SER A 46 5.32 4.70 9.84
CA SER A 46 4.31 4.50 10.88
C SER A 46 3.91 3.03 10.97
N GLN A 47 3.94 2.46 12.18
CA GLN A 47 3.49 1.09 12.43
C GLN A 47 2.03 0.89 12.01
N ASN A 48 1.17 1.89 12.24
CA ASN A 48 -0.23 1.83 11.87
C ASN A 48 -0.42 1.72 10.35
N TYR A 49 0.45 2.35 9.58
CA TYR A 49 0.43 2.27 8.12
C TYR A 49 0.80 0.88 7.62
N VAL A 50 1.84 0.26 8.20
CA VAL A 50 2.26 -1.11 7.90
C VAL A 50 1.12 -2.09 8.16
N MET A 51 0.43 -1.97 9.30
CA MET A 51 -0.75 -2.77 9.60
C MET A 51 -1.87 -2.60 8.56
N SER A 52 -2.10 -1.37 8.11
CA SER A 52 -3.10 -1.09 7.07
C SER A 52 -2.78 -1.82 5.76
N ILE A 53 -1.52 -1.82 5.31
CA ILE A 53 -1.08 -2.54 4.11
C ILE A 53 -1.34 -4.05 4.23
N ILE A 54 -1.14 -4.64 5.41
CA ILE A 54 -1.34 -6.08 5.63
C ILE A 54 -2.83 -6.44 5.61
N MET A 55 -3.67 -5.62 6.25
CA MET A 55 -5.11 -5.91 6.39
C MET A 55 -5.89 -5.63 5.10
N LEU A 56 -5.47 -4.66 4.32
CA LEU A 56 -6.20 -4.17 3.16
C LEU A 56 -6.49 -5.26 2.11
N PRO A 57 -5.53 -6.10 1.68
CA PRO A 57 -5.82 -7.16 0.72
C PRO A 57 -6.85 -8.16 1.22
N GLY A 58 -6.82 -8.50 2.52
CA GLY A 58 -7.79 -9.39 3.16
C GLY A 58 -9.20 -8.83 3.11
N ILE A 59 -9.36 -7.55 3.47
CA ILE A 59 -10.66 -6.85 3.45
C ILE A 59 -11.20 -6.78 2.02
N VAL A 60 -10.38 -6.38 1.06
CA VAL A 60 -10.78 -6.26 -0.34
C VAL A 60 -11.16 -7.62 -0.91
N SER A 61 -10.36 -8.66 -0.65
CA SER A 61 -10.65 -10.04 -1.07
C SER A 61 -11.98 -10.54 -0.52
N LEU A 62 -12.27 -10.29 0.77
CA LEU A 62 -13.54 -10.64 1.40
C LEU A 62 -14.72 -9.97 0.70
N ILE A 63 -14.63 -8.68 0.45
CA ILE A 63 -15.70 -7.91 -0.20
C ILE A 63 -15.96 -8.43 -1.61
N ILE A 64 -14.91 -8.71 -2.38
CA ILE A 64 -15.03 -9.26 -3.74
C ILE A 64 -15.69 -10.65 -3.74
N LEU A 65 -15.28 -11.53 -2.81
CA LEU A 65 -15.86 -12.87 -2.66
C LEU A 65 -17.37 -12.84 -2.32
N LEU A 66 -17.80 -11.86 -1.52
CA LEU A 66 -19.20 -11.73 -1.12
C LEU A 66 -20.10 -11.19 -2.24
N ILE A 67 -19.55 -10.45 -3.20
CA ILE A 67 -20.36 -9.79 -4.24
C ILE A 67 -20.84 -10.77 -5.32
N ASN A 68 -20.19 -11.90 -5.50
CA ASN A 68 -20.53 -12.99 -6.45
C ASN A 68 -20.83 -12.55 -7.90
N ASP A 69 -20.41 -11.35 -8.28
CA ASP A 69 -20.62 -10.76 -9.61
C ASP A 69 -19.38 -9.95 -9.99
N THR A 70 -18.66 -10.41 -11.01
CA THR A 70 -17.40 -9.82 -11.45
C THR A 70 -17.56 -8.35 -11.86
N SER A 71 -18.69 -7.99 -12.48
CA SER A 71 -18.94 -6.62 -12.91
C SER A 71 -19.10 -5.67 -11.71
N LYS A 72 -19.78 -6.11 -10.68
CA LYS A 72 -19.95 -5.35 -9.42
C LYS A 72 -18.65 -5.28 -8.65
N ALA A 73 -17.86 -6.35 -8.65
CA ALA A 73 -16.54 -6.39 -8.03
C ALA A 73 -15.57 -5.37 -8.67
N LEU A 74 -15.56 -5.25 -10.00
CA LEU A 74 -14.78 -4.22 -10.70
C LEU A 74 -15.29 -2.81 -10.38
N GLY A 75 -16.59 -2.61 -10.33
CA GLY A 75 -17.19 -1.33 -9.95
C GLY A 75 -16.79 -0.89 -8.54
N LEU A 76 -16.77 -1.83 -7.60
CA LEU A 76 -16.32 -1.57 -6.22
C LEU A 76 -14.83 -1.27 -6.15
N ALA A 77 -13.98 -2.00 -6.89
CA ALA A 77 -12.55 -1.70 -6.98
C ALA A 77 -12.32 -0.28 -7.54
N GLY A 78 -13.12 0.14 -8.52
CA GLY A 78 -13.14 1.52 -9.01
C GLY A 78 -13.58 2.52 -7.93
N ALA A 79 -14.59 2.20 -7.13
CA ALA A 79 -15.04 3.04 -6.04
C ALA A 79 -13.99 3.21 -4.94
N PHE A 80 -13.20 2.17 -4.62
CA PHE A 80 -12.07 2.29 -3.69
C PHE A 80 -11.01 3.26 -4.19
N SER A 81 -10.81 3.37 -5.51
CA SER A 81 -9.86 4.33 -6.08
C SER A 81 -10.27 5.79 -5.83
N LEU A 82 -11.58 6.03 -5.60
CA LEU A 82 -12.12 7.35 -5.27
C LEU A 82 -12.09 7.66 -3.78
N VAL A 83 -11.72 6.70 -2.93
CA VAL A 83 -11.55 6.95 -1.50
C VAL A 83 -10.38 7.92 -1.32
N ARG A 84 -10.75 9.19 -1.21
CA ARG A 84 -9.81 10.26 -0.94
C ARG A 84 -9.30 10.09 0.47
N PHE A 85 -8.06 9.69 0.62
CA PHE A 85 -7.35 9.72 1.90
C PHE A 85 -7.23 11.17 2.37
N ARG A 86 -8.25 11.63 3.11
CA ARG A 86 -8.41 13.03 3.52
C ARG A 86 -7.49 13.42 4.67
N SER A 87 -6.80 12.47 5.26
CA SER A 87 -5.97 12.72 6.42
C SER A 87 -4.53 12.32 6.13
N VAL A 88 -3.66 13.27 6.32
CA VAL A 88 -2.21 13.25 6.28
C VAL A 88 -1.64 13.35 4.85
N PRO A 89 -0.80 14.35 4.58
CA PRO A 89 0.09 14.32 3.45
C PRO A 89 1.15 13.24 3.71
N GLY A 90 0.76 11.97 3.48
CA GLY A 90 1.70 10.88 3.36
C GLY A 90 2.49 11.06 2.06
N ASP A 91 3.66 10.49 2.00
CA ASP A 91 4.43 10.47 0.77
C ASP A 91 3.58 9.91 -0.38
N PRO A 92 3.68 10.43 -1.60
CA PRO A 92 3.01 9.87 -2.78
C PRO A 92 3.28 8.38 -2.98
N LYS A 93 4.42 7.89 -2.49
CA LYS A 93 4.80 6.48 -2.45
C LYS A 93 3.82 5.64 -1.62
N ASP A 94 3.34 6.16 -0.50
CA ASP A 94 2.41 5.45 0.39
C ASP A 94 1.10 5.13 -0.33
N ILE A 95 0.60 6.08 -1.11
CA ILE A 95 -0.61 5.89 -1.92
C ILE A 95 -0.42 4.75 -2.92
N ALA A 96 0.75 4.67 -3.56
CA ALA A 96 1.06 3.60 -4.49
C ALA A 96 1.04 2.21 -3.82
N TYR A 97 1.56 2.09 -2.60
CA TYR A 97 1.50 0.82 -1.84
C TYR A 97 0.07 0.41 -1.45
N ILE A 98 -0.79 1.37 -1.14
CA ILE A 98 -2.21 1.10 -0.89
C ILE A 98 -2.88 0.55 -2.14
N PHE A 99 -2.70 1.19 -3.30
CA PHE A 99 -3.24 0.68 -4.56
C PHE A 99 -2.66 -0.69 -4.93
N PHE A 100 -1.38 -0.92 -4.66
CA PHE A 100 -0.75 -2.21 -4.84
C PHE A 100 -1.44 -3.29 -4.00
N SER A 101 -1.66 -3.04 -2.72
CA SER A 101 -2.34 -3.95 -1.80
C SER A 101 -3.78 -4.21 -2.24
N MET A 102 -4.50 -3.17 -2.69
CA MET A 102 -5.87 -3.32 -3.22
C MET A 102 -5.91 -4.22 -4.45
N ALA A 103 -5.03 -4.00 -5.43
CA ALA A 103 -4.98 -4.79 -6.66
C ALA A 103 -4.74 -6.29 -6.38
N VAL A 104 -3.85 -6.58 -5.43
CA VAL A 104 -3.60 -7.95 -4.97
C VAL A 104 -4.84 -8.55 -4.29
N GLY A 105 -5.52 -7.76 -3.44
CA GLY A 105 -6.78 -8.18 -2.81
C GLY A 105 -7.88 -8.50 -3.80
N VAL A 106 -8.04 -7.68 -4.84
CA VAL A 106 -8.99 -7.93 -5.95
C VAL A 106 -8.66 -9.23 -6.67
N SER A 107 -7.38 -9.44 -7.03
CA SER A 107 -6.94 -10.65 -7.74
C SER A 107 -7.19 -11.92 -6.93
N CYS A 108 -6.93 -11.88 -5.62
CA CYS A 108 -7.22 -13.00 -4.71
C CYS A 108 -8.72 -13.23 -4.53
N GLY A 109 -9.50 -12.15 -4.41
CA GLY A 109 -10.97 -12.24 -4.28
C GLY A 109 -11.65 -12.81 -5.52
N LEU A 110 -11.10 -12.57 -6.71
CA LEU A 110 -11.54 -13.19 -7.95
C LEU A 110 -11.01 -14.62 -8.16
N GLY A 111 -10.20 -15.14 -7.23
CA GLY A 111 -9.63 -16.47 -7.30
C GLY A 111 -8.40 -16.60 -8.22
N TYR A 112 -7.88 -15.50 -8.75
CA TYR A 112 -6.69 -15.48 -9.61
C TYR A 112 -5.39 -15.35 -8.81
N ILE A 113 -5.13 -16.31 -7.91
CA ILE A 113 -3.99 -16.27 -6.99
C ILE A 113 -2.66 -16.29 -7.76
N ALA A 114 -2.55 -17.04 -8.85
CA ALA A 114 -1.32 -17.10 -9.65
C ALA A 114 -0.96 -15.74 -10.27
N PHE A 115 -1.94 -15.00 -10.76
CA PHE A 115 -1.72 -13.65 -11.28
C PHE A 115 -1.31 -12.67 -10.17
N ALA A 116 -1.87 -12.81 -8.96
CA ALA A 116 -1.47 -12.01 -7.80
C ALA A 116 0.02 -12.23 -7.46
N VAL A 117 0.49 -13.48 -7.47
CA VAL A 117 1.91 -13.82 -7.22
C VAL A 117 2.82 -13.16 -8.25
N ILE A 118 2.52 -13.34 -9.54
CA ILE A 118 3.32 -12.74 -10.62
C ILE A 118 3.35 -11.22 -10.50
N PHE A 119 2.20 -10.60 -10.23
CA PHE A 119 2.09 -9.16 -10.06
C PHE A 119 2.93 -8.65 -8.88
N ILE A 120 2.89 -9.35 -7.74
CA ILE A 120 3.70 -9.00 -6.55
C ILE A 120 5.19 -9.08 -6.89
N ILE A 121 5.64 -10.13 -7.56
CA ILE A 121 7.05 -10.32 -7.90
C ILE A 121 7.53 -9.19 -8.83
N ILE A 122 6.79 -8.92 -9.91
CA ILE A 122 7.16 -7.90 -10.88
C ILE A 122 7.19 -6.52 -10.23
N LEU A 123 6.13 -6.14 -9.53
CA LEU A 123 6.02 -4.79 -8.97
C LEU A 123 6.99 -4.58 -7.80
N SER A 124 7.19 -5.59 -6.97
CA SER A 124 8.19 -5.53 -5.88
C SER A 124 9.60 -5.39 -6.42
N ALA A 125 9.96 -6.16 -7.44
CA ALA A 125 11.27 -6.04 -8.10
C ALA A 125 11.45 -4.64 -8.70
N PHE A 126 10.44 -4.11 -9.38
CA PHE A 126 10.47 -2.78 -9.97
C PHE A 126 10.66 -1.68 -8.92
N ILE A 127 9.91 -1.72 -7.81
CA ILE A 127 10.02 -0.78 -6.70
C ILE A 127 11.42 -0.83 -6.07
N LEU A 128 11.96 -2.02 -5.82
CA LEU A 128 13.29 -2.19 -5.23
C LEU A 128 14.39 -1.66 -6.15
N VAL A 129 14.27 -1.90 -7.46
CA VAL A 129 15.21 -1.37 -8.46
C VAL A 129 15.18 0.16 -8.49
N LEU A 130 13.99 0.78 -8.55
CA LEU A 130 13.86 2.24 -8.55
C LEU A 130 14.43 2.86 -7.27
N ASN A 131 14.18 2.23 -6.12
CA ASN A 131 14.71 2.69 -4.85
C ASN A 131 16.23 2.60 -4.77
N THR A 132 16.83 1.54 -5.32
CA THR A 132 18.28 1.34 -5.34
C THR A 132 18.97 2.35 -6.25
N ILE A 133 18.38 2.64 -7.41
CA ILE A 133 18.90 3.62 -8.38
C ILE A 133 18.69 5.07 -7.89
N LYS A 134 17.89 5.26 -6.82
CA LYS A 134 17.44 6.58 -6.31
C LYS A 134 16.84 7.44 -7.43
N TYR A 135 16.08 6.83 -8.31
CA TYR A 135 15.44 7.51 -9.41
C TYR A 135 14.50 8.62 -8.90
N GLY A 136 14.74 9.86 -9.36
CA GLY A 136 13.95 11.02 -8.93
C GLY A 136 14.32 11.61 -7.58
N ALA A 137 15.42 11.18 -6.93
CA ALA A 137 15.89 11.81 -5.71
C ALA A 137 16.31 13.27 -6.01
N PRO A 138 15.80 14.28 -5.27
CA PRO A 138 16.19 15.66 -5.46
C PRO A 138 17.69 15.82 -5.17
N LYS A 139 18.41 16.49 -6.05
CA LYS A 139 19.84 16.77 -5.89
C LYS A 139 20.16 17.67 -4.69
N THR A 140 19.16 18.36 -4.17
CA THR A 140 19.28 19.28 -3.03
C THR A 140 18.34 18.81 -1.92
N SER A 141 18.89 18.41 -0.79
CA SER A 141 18.09 18.12 0.41
C SER A 141 17.60 19.44 1.00
N SER A 142 16.37 19.82 0.71
CA SER A 142 15.70 20.86 1.48
C SER A 142 15.28 20.25 2.82
N MET A 143 15.99 20.56 3.90
CA MET A 143 15.53 20.21 5.24
C MET A 143 14.47 21.22 5.68
N THR A 144 13.26 20.75 5.99
CA THR A 144 12.23 21.57 6.59
C THR A 144 12.29 21.38 8.09
N LEU A 145 12.75 22.40 8.80
CA LEU A 145 12.76 22.44 10.25
C LEU A 145 11.36 22.87 10.74
N LYS A 146 10.59 21.95 11.33
CA LYS A 146 9.28 22.25 11.93
C LYS A 146 9.45 22.46 13.43
N ILE A 147 9.45 23.70 13.86
CA ILE A 147 9.53 24.06 15.28
C ILE A 147 8.11 24.32 15.79
N THR A 148 7.65 23.52 16.74
CA THR A 148 6.38 23.76 17.42
C THR A 148 6.62 24.64 18.63
N VAL A 149 6.15 25.87 18.58
CA VAL A 149 6.26 26.84 19.68
C VAL A 149 4.92 26.90 20.42
N PRO A 150 4.88 26.81 21.76
CA PRO A 150 3.64 26.99 22.52
C PRO A 150 3.14 28.43 22.40
N GLU A 151 1.81 28.61 22.37
CA GLU A 151 1.13 29.90 22.13
C GLU A 151 1.53 31.04 23.10
N ASN A 152 2.12 30.68 24.21
CA ASN A 152 2.48 31.65 25.27
C ASN A 152 3.86 32.33 25.08
N LEU A 153 4.60 31.95 24.03
CA LEU A 153 5.93 32.50 23.74
C LEU A 153 5.88 33.46 22.57
N ASN A 154 6.36 34.66 22.79
CA ASN A 154 6.53 35.65 21.71
C ASN A 154 7.73 35.21 20.84
N TYR A 155 7.44 34.59 19.69
CA TYR A 155 8.45 33.97 18.81
C TYR A 155 9.13 34.96 17.86
N GLN A 156 8.67 36.23 17.81
CA GLN A 156 9.27 37.25 16.96
C GLN A 156 10.69 37.59 17.47
N GLY A 157 11.69 37.27 16.67
CA GLY A 157 13.09 37.56 16.96
C GLY A 157 13.85 36.46 17.71
N LEU A 158 13.21 35.40 18.21
CA LEU A 158 13.87 34.35 19.00
C LEU A 158 14.85 33.50 18.19
N PHE A 159 14.62 33.38 16.89
CA PHE A 159 15.41 32.58 15.99
C PHE A 159 16.36 33.39 15.09
N ASP A 160 16.22 34.74 15.07
CA ASP A 160 17.03 35.61 14.21
C ASP A 160 18.53 35.54 14.52
N ASN A 161 18.87 35.39 15.78
CA ASN A 161 20.28 35.27 16.21
C ASN A 161 20.89 33.89 15.81
N VAL A 162 20.09 32.84 15.70
CA VAL A 162 20.56 31.49 15.34
C VAL A 162 20.58 31.32 13.82
N LEU A 163 19.62 31.94 13.10
CA LEU A 163 19.52 31.84 11.65
C LEU A 163 20.51 32.78 10.94
N ASN A 164 20.89 33.90 11.54
CA ASN A 164 21.87 34.85 10.99
C ASN A 164 23.31 34.52 11.37
N ALA A 165 23.55 33.52 12.22
CA ALA A 165 24.91 33.10 12.64
C ALA A 165 25.54 32.02 11.75
N ASN A 166 24.87 31.63 10.65
CA ASN A 166 25.37 30.64 9.69
C ASN A 166 25.27 31.24 8.27
#